data_5e20f27a9efac0624ea8678b77b0f1ef
#
_entry.id   5e20f27a9efac0624ea8678b77b0f1ef
#
_cell.length_a   1.000
_cell.length_b   1.000
_cell.length_c   1.000
_cell.angle_alpha   90.00
_cell.angle_beta   90.00
_cell.angle_gamma   90.00
#
_symmetry.space_group_name_H-M   'P 1'
#
loop_
_entity.id
_entity.type
_entity.pdbx_description
1 polymer ?
#
loop_
_entity_poly.entity_id
_entity_poly.type
_entity_poly.pdbx_seq_one_letter_code
_entity_poly.pdbx_strand_id
1 'polypeptide(L)'
;MFKGATTARPAFRLLSNYGPNTYTTKGVEKTIPLEHLVEKYSKLRWDPNVTADDPTVLRLKEGLLNGSRAALASAITLVESKHPTKRAQGNVLLREILKLEHKKYAEKGKESMIFRIGISGSPGVGKSSFIEALGKELTENRKMKTAVLTIDPSSAITGGSILGDLTRMQDLSRNPMAYIRQSPSSGSLGGVARGVHEAIILCEGAGYEVVLIETVGVGQSEVAVANMYDSNFGTSSRKPRVEAHPPCDMFCLLLSPAHGDELQGVKRGIMEMSDLLVVTKDDGDLKAKAKLTQAEYISALKFLRPRSEHWRPRVLRSSIMDHESVSFVAENMFEFWKIIGETGELELKRNKQLTQWMWSHVRDEIMTVFMTHPLIATMSPKLENEIRHGLNTPGLAAETMLKTFLGI
;
A
#
# COMPACT_ATOMS: atom_id res chain seq x y z
N MET A 1 -1.44 -49.26 2.39
CA MET A 1 -1.82 -49.22 0.97
C MET A 1 -3.03 -48.28 0.84
N PHE A 2 -2.80 -47.01 0.60
CA PHE A 2 -3.83 -46.09 0.09
C PHE A 2 -3.14 -45.16 -0.89
N LYS A 3 -3.38 -45.41 -2.17
CA LYS A 3 -3.05 -44.48 -3.26
C LYS A 3 -4.16 -43.41 -3.29
N GLY A 4 -3.87 -42.19 -2.86
CA GLY A 4 -4.72 -41.05 -3.00
C GLY A 4 -4.43 -40.37 -4.32
N ALA A 5 -5.32 -40.47 -5.28
CA ALA A 5 -5.29 -39.72 -6.53
C ALA A 5 -5.69 -38.27 -6.25
N THR A 6 -4.80 -37.36 -6.57
CA THR A 6 -5.01 -35.93 -6.59
C THR A 6 -5.96 -35.55 -7.73
N THR A 7 -7.21 -35.21 -7.42
CA THR A 7 -8.13 -34.60 -8.39
C THR A 7 -8.35 -33.12 -8.08
N ALA A 8 -7.41 -32.30 -8.50
CA ALA A 8 -7.60 -30.84 -8.59
C ALA A 8 -8.10 -30.49 -9.99
N ARG A 9 -9.35 -30.72 -10.32
CA ARG A 9 -9.97 -30.26 -11.57
C ARG A 9 -11.52 -30.20 -11.50
N PRO A 10 -12.15 -29.20 -10.84
CA PRO A 10 -13.51 -28.87 -11.22
C PRO A 10 -13.67 -27.58 -12.03
N ALA A 11 -12.76 -26.62 -11.98
CA ALA A 11 -12.95 -25.33 -12.66
C ALA A 11 -12.70 -25.36 -14.18
N PHE A 12 -11.90 -26.30 -14.67
CA PHE A 12 -11.59 -26.40 -16.11
C PHE A 12 -12.58 -27.20 -16.93
N ARG A 13 -13.46 -27.98 -16.30
CA ARG A 13 -14.43 -28.81 -17.02
C ARG A 13 -15.63 -28.04 -17.60
N LEU A 14 -15.87 -26.81 -17.11
CA LEU A 14 -16.96 -25.96 -17.66
C LEU A 14 -16.59 -25.25 -18.97
N LEU A 15 -15.29 -25.17 -19.30
CA LEU A 15 -14.82 -24.52 -20.53
C LEU A 15 -14.59 -25.52 -21.69
N SER A 16 -14.56 -26.83 -21.44
CA SER A 16 -14.30 -27.84 -22.46
C SER A 16 -15.52 -28.18 -23.34
N ASN A 17 -16.71 -27.66 -23.04
CA ASN A 17 -17.92 -27.89 -23.83
C ASN A 17 -18.20 -26.83 -24.90
N TYR A 18 -17.34 -25.81 -25.00
CA TYR A 18 -17.41 -24.84 -26.08
C TYR A 18 -16.37 -25.21 -27.14
N GLY A 19 -16.84 -25.63 -28.31
CA GLY A 19 -16.01 -25.94 -29.45
C GLY A 19 -15.13 -24.75 -29.85
N PRO A 20 -14.10 -24.95 -30.71
CA PRO A 20 -13.17 -23.87 -31.10
C PRO A 20 -13.95 -22.79 -31.86
N ASN A 21 -14.26 -21.70 -31.21
CA ASN A 21 -14.82 -20.52 -31.86
C ASN A 21 -13.72 -19.79 -32.61
N THR A 22 -13.75 -19.93 -33.93
CA THR A 22 -12.90 -19.20 -34.89
C THR A 22 -13.49 -17.81 -35.11
N TYR A 23 -12.89 -16.79 -34.56
CA TYR A 23 -13.15 -15.40 -34.97
C TYR A 23 -12.16 -15.02 -36.04
N THR A 24 -12.64 -14.91 -37.30
CA THR A 24 -11.91 -14.34 -38.41
C THR A 24 -12.09 -12.84 -38.43
N THR A 25 -11.16 -12.09 -37.86
CA THR A 25 -10.91 -10.70 -38.24
C THR A 25 -9.96 -10.76 -39.45
N LYS A 26 -10.37 -10.20 -40.59
CA LYS A 26 -9.53 -10.13 -41.78
C LYS A 26 -8.18 -9.53 -41.42
N GLY A 27 -7.13 -10.36 -41.36
CA GLY A 27 -5.75 -9.93 -41.21
C GLY A 27 -4.96 -10.49 -40.03
N VAL A 28 -5.53 -11.28 -39.09
CA VAL A 28 -4.78 -11.94 -38.01
C VAL A 28 -5.13 -13.43 -37.99
N GLU A 29 -4.46 -14.18 -38.79
CA GLU A 29 -4.46 -15.64 -38.66
C GLU A 29 -3.46 -16.04 -37.58
N LYS A 30 -3.99 -16.40 -36.42
CA LYS A 30 -3.57 -17.48 -35.52
C LYS A 30 -4.30 -17.32 -34.19
N THR A 31 -5.36 -18.08 -34.01
CA THR A 31 -5.94 -18.36 -32.68
C THR A 31 -4.90 -19.08 -31.85
N ILE A 32 -4.39 -18.41 -30.83
CA ILE A 32 -3.53 -19.05 -29.82
C ILE A 32 -4.47 -19.74 -28.83
N PRO A 33 -4.42 -21.07 -28.66
CA PRO A 33 -5.25 -21.78 -27.71
C PRO A 33 -5.04 -21.22 -26.30
N LEU A 34 -6.11 -21.14 -25.49
CA LEU A 34 -6.06 -20.60 -24.13
C LEU A 34 -5.00 -21.31 -23.29
N GLU A 35 -4.79 -22.62 -23.49
CA GLU A 35 -3.75 -23.42 -22.83
C GLU A 35 -2.34 -22.91 -23.13
N HIS A 36 -2.03 -22.52 -24.37
CA HIS A 36 -0.74 -21.91 -24.73
C HIS A 36 -0.56 -20.52 -24.14
N LEU A 37 -1.65 -19.75 -23.99
CA LEU A 37 -1.59 -18.44 -23.32
C LEU A 37 -1.29 -18.63 -21.83
N VAL A 38 -1.99 -19.53 -21.15
CA VAL A 38 -1.76 -19.84 -19.75
C VAL A 38 -0.32 -20.32 -19.54
N GLU A 39 0.20 -21.23 -20.35
CA GLU A 39 1.56 -21.72 -20.26
C GLU A 39 2.60 -20.62 -20.54
N LYS A 40 2.39 -19.82 -21.57
CA LYS A 40 3.27 -18.70 -21.93
C LYS A 40 3.30 -17.64 -20.83
N TYR A 41 2.13 -17.27 -20.26
CA TYR A 41 2.05 -16.28 -19.19
C TYR A 41 2.55 -16.80 -17.86
N SER A 42 2.37 -18.09 -17.54
CA SER A 42 2.95 -18.69 -16.34
C SER A 42 4.48 -18.64 -16.37
N LYS A 43 5.10 -19.01 -17.49
CA LYS A 43 6.56 -18.96 -17.68
C LYS A 43 7.13 -17.53 -17.66
N LEU A 44 6.35 -16.54 -18.12
CA LEU A 44 6.77 -15.13 -18.16
C LEU A 44 6.68 -14.42 -16.80
N ARG A 45 5.94 -14.97 -15.83
CA ARG A 45 5.64 -14.26 -14.58
C ARG A 45 6.08 -14.98 -13.32
N TRP A 46 6.20 -16.29 -13.37
CA TRP A 46 6.61 -17.12 -12.23
C TRP A 46 7.71 -18.05 -12.68
N ASP A 47 8.91 -17.87 -12.10
CA ASP A 47 10.01 -18.81 -12.29
C ASP A 47 9.91 -19.88 -11.21
N PRO A 48 9.53 -21.13 -11.55
CA PRO A 48 9.36 -22.20 -10.58
C PRO A 48 10.68 -22.72 -10.02
N ASN A 49 11.82 -22.35 -10.63
CA ASN A 49 13.13 -22.87 -10.29
C ASN A 49 13.78 -22.14 -9.10
N VAL A 50 13.23 -20.98 -8.70
CA VAL A 50 13.75 -20.21 -7.57
C VAL A 50 13.29 -20.85 -6.26
N THR A 51 14.26 -21.25 -5.45
CA THR A 51 14.04 -21.87 -4.13
C THR A 51 14.59 -21.01 -3.01
N ALA A 52 14.40 -21.45 -1.77
CA ALA A 52 14.97 -20.78 -0.59
C ALA A 52 16.51 -20.82 -0.57
N ASP A 53 17.12 -21.74 -1.30
CA ASP A 53 18.57 -21.91 -1.41
C ASP A 53 19.20 -21.05 -2.53
N ASP A 54 18.39 -20.26 -3.25
CA ASP A 54 18.90 -19.31 -4.25
C ASP A 54 19.94 -18.37 -3.60
N PRO A 55 21.14 -18.21 -4.19
CA PRO A 55 22.22 -17.41 -3.60
C PRO A 55 21.82 -15.95 -3.32
N THR A 56 20.95 -15.36 -4.15
CA THR A 56 20.45 -14.00 -3.94
C THR A 56 19.50 -13.93 -2.75
N VAL A 57 18.62 -14.92 -2.62
CA VAL A 57 17.67 -15.04 -1.49
C VAL A 57 18.44 -15.23 -0.17
N LEU A 58 19.39 -16.15 -0.13
CA LEU A 58 20.21 -16.43 1.07
C LEU A 58 20.98 -15.18 1.50
N ARG A 59 21.71 -14.56 0.58
CA ARG A 59 22.51 -13.36 0.86
C ARG A 59 21.65 -12.21 1.39
N LEU A 60 20.48 -11.95 0.76
CA LEU A 60 19.60 -10.86 1.20
C LEU A 60 18.93 -11.19 2.53
N LYS A 61 18.50 -12.43 2.76
CA LYS A 61 17.96 -12.89 4.03
C LYS A 61 18.95 -12.67 5.17
N GLU A 62 20.19 -13.14 5.01
CA GLU A 62 21.25 -12.96 6.00
C GLU A 62 21.54 -11.46 6.24
N GLY A 63 21.65 -10.68 5.17
CA GLY A 63 21.87 -9.24 5.28
C GLY A 63 20.73 -8.50 6.01
N LEU A 64 19.48 -8.88 5.79
CA LEU A 64 18.33 -8.33 6.50
C LEU A 64 18.38 -8.66 8.00
N LEU A 65 18.63 -9.91 8.35
CA LEU A 65 18.72 -10.36 9.75
C LEU A 65 19.86 -9.70 10.51
N ASN A 66 20.94 -9.34 9.80
CA ASN A 66 22.07 -8.56 10.35
C ASN A 66 21.80 -7.04 10.36
N GLY A 67 20.60 -6.58 9.99
CA GLY A 67 20.21 -5.17 10.00
C GLY A 67 20.92 -4.31 8.94
N SER A 68 21.41 -4.90 7.85
CA SER A 68 22.09 -4.19 6.76
C SER A 68 21.13 -3.32 5.96
N ARG A 69 21.31 -2.00 6.00
CA ARG A 69 20.54 -1.03 5.19
C ARG A 69 20.70 -1.27 3.68
N ALA A 70 21.88 -1.69 3.24
CA ALA A 70 22.14 -2.02 1.84
C ALA A 70 21.38 -3.27 1.39
N ALA A 71 21.33 -4.30 2.26
CA ALA A 71 20.53 -5.49 2.00
C ALA A 71 19.03 -5.16 1.94
N LEU A 72 18.52 -4.32 2.86
CA LEU A 72 17.14 -3.87 2.86
C LEU A 72 16.80 -3.10 1.57
N ALA A 73 17.65 -2.16 1.15
CA ALA A 73 17.45 -1.42 -0.09
C ALA A 73 17.40 -2.35 -1.31
N SER A 74 18.30 -3.33 -1.38
CA SER A 74 18.34 -4.32 -2.45
C SER A 74 17.14 -5.26 -2.42
N ALA A 75 16.69 -5.69 -1.24
CA ALA A 75 15.53 -6.53 -1.06
C ALA A 75 14.24 -5.83 -1.50
N ILE A 76 14.06 -4.55 -1.12
CA ILE A 76 12.90 -3.76 -1.57
C ILE A 76 12.92 -3.60 -3.09
N THR A 77 14.08 -3.28 -3.69
CA THR A 77 14.22 -3.21 -5.15
C THR A 77 13.91 -4.53 -5.84
N LEU A 78 14.23 -5.66 -5.20
CA LEU A 78 13.96 -6.99 -5.72
C LEU A 78 12.44 -7.27 -5.77
N VAL A 79 11.70 -6.97 -4.71
CA VAL A 79 10.24 -7.20 -4.65
C VAL A 79 9.46 -6.22 -5.54
N GLU A 80 9.97 -5.02 -5.76
CA GLU A 80 9.41 -4.04 -6.70
C GLU A 80 9.65 -4.41 -8.18
N SER A 81 10.56 -5.37 -8.46
CA SER A 81 10.95 -5.73 -9.82
C SER A 81 9.81 -6.43 -10.60
N LYS A 82 9.68 -6.06 -11.87
CA LYS A 82 8.76 -6.72 -12.83
C LYS A 82 9.39 -7.92 -13.53
N HIS A 83 10.71 -8.13 -13.38
CA HIS A 83 11.41 -9.25 -14.02
C HIS A 83 11.02 -10.59 -13.37
N PRO A 84 10.64 -11.62 -14.13
CA PRO A 84 10.08 -12.88 -13.60
C PRO A 84 10.94 -13.54 -12.53
N THR A 85 12.23 -13.75 -12.79
CA THR A 85 13.17 -14.39 -11.85
C THR A 85 13.37 -13.54 -10.59
N LYS A 86 13.56 -12.21 -10.73
CA LYS A 86 13.70 -11.31 -9.58
C LYS A 86 12.45 -11.28 -8.73
N ARG A 87 11.28 -11.30 -9.36
CA ARG A 87 10.00 -11.37 -8.69
C ARG A 87 9.83 -12.69 -7.92
N ALA A 88 10.22 -13.82 -8.53
CA ALA A 88 10.22 -15.11 -7.86
C ALA A 88 11.16 -15.11 -6.65
N GLN A 89 12.39 -14.58 -6.79
CA GLN A 89 13.34 -14.40 -5.68
C GLN A 89 12.76 -13.53 -4.57
N GLY A 90 12.10 -12.41 -4.91
CA GLY A 90 11.43 -11.53 -3.96
C GLY A 90 10.32 -12.25 -3.19
N ASN A 91 9.47 -13.01 -3.87
CA ASN A 91 8.39 -13.78 -3.23
C ASN A 91 8.93 -14.87 -2.29
N VAL A 92 10.01 -15.55 -2.68
CA VAL A 92 10.67 -16.55 -1.83
C VAL A 92 11.29 -15.88 -0.60
N LEU A 93 11.98 -14.75 -0.78
CA LEU A 93 12.56 -13.96 0.31
C LEU A 93 11.49 -13.53 1.32
N LEU A 94 10.38 -12.93 0.84
CA LEU A 94 9.27 -12.51 1.69
C LEU A 94 8.69 -13.68 2.49
N ARG A 95 8.50 -14.83 1.86
CA ARG A 95 8.01 -16.05 2.55
C ARG A 95 8.96 -16.49 3.65
N GLU A 96 10.27 -16.45 3.40
CA GLU A 96 11.27 -16.82 4.40
C GLU A 96 11.30 -15.82 5.58
N ILE A 97 11.20 -14.52 5.31
CA ILE A 97 11.10 -13.49 6.37
C ILE A 97 9.80 -13.67 7.18
N LEU A 98 8.66 -13.87 6.53
CA LEU A 98 7.38 -14.10 7.21
C LEU A 98 7.42 -15.32 8.14
N LYS A 99 8.08 -16.42 7.74
CA LYS A 99 8.26 -17.58 8.62
C LYS A 99 9.03 -17.22 9.91
N LEU A 100 10.05 -16.38 9.79
CA LEU A 100 10.83 -15.92 10.93
C LEU A 100 10.04 -14.99 11.85
N GLU A 101 9.29 -14.05 11.26
CA GLU A 101 8.43 -13.14 12.02
C GLU A 101 7.30 -13.90 12.73
N HIS A 102 6.70 -14.91 12.09
CA HIS A 102 5.72 -15.78 12.76
C HIS A 102 6.32 -16.52 13.96
N LYS A 103 7.58 -17.01 13.85
CA LYS A 103 8.27 -17.64 14.95
C LYS A 103 8.53 -16.64 16.09
N LYS A 104 9.02 -15.44 15.79
CA LYS A 104 9.20 -14.37 16.77
C LYS A 104 7.87 -14.01 17.47
N TYR A 105 6.79 -13.92 16.71
CA TYR A 105 5.47 -13.65 17.28
C TYR A 105 4.99 -14.76 18.22
N ALA A 106 5.23 -16.02 17.87
CA ALA A 106 4.91 -17.16 18.73
C ALA A 106 5.70 -17.15 20.05
N GLU A 107 6.95 -16.65 20.02
CA GLU A 107 7.84 -16.59 21.19
C GLU A 107 7.60 -15.35 22.06
N LYS A 108 7.41 -14.17 21.46
CA LYS A 108 7.37 -12.87 22.16
C LYS A 108 5.99 -12.19 22.12
N GLY A 109 5.04 -12.76 21.40
CA GLY A 109 3.72 -12.17 21.24
C GLY A 109 3.76 -10.78 20.59
N LYS A 110 2.90 -9.90 21.05
CA LYS A 110 2.68 -8.57 20.48
C LYS A 110 3.88 -7.63 20.56
N GLU A 111 4.79 -7.86 21.50
CA GLU A 111 6.01 -7.05 21.66
C GLU A 111 6.96 -7.15 20.46
N SER A 112 6.83 -8.22 19.65
CA SER A 112 7.62 -8.39 18.43
C SER A 112 7.04 -7.68 17.21
N MET A 113 5.84 -7.10 17.30
CA MET A 113 5.16 -6.50 16.15
C MET A 113 5.66 -5.09 15.88
N ILE A 114 5.94 -4.79 14.63
CA ILE A 114 6.27 -3.44 14.17
C ILE A 114 5.04 -2.52 14.23
N PHE A 115 5.23 -1.26 14.67
CA PHE A 115 4.16 -0.27 14.65
C PHE A 115 4.14 0.50 13.32
N ARG A 116 3.04 0.44 12.58
CA ARG A 116 2.88 1.04 11.25
C ARG A 116 2.02 2.29 11.36
N ILE A 117 2.59 3.47 11.10
CA ILE A 117 1.92 4.76 11.21
C ILE A 117 1.82 5.38 9.82
N GLY A 118 0.60 5.53 9.31
CA GLY A 118 0.32 6.26 8.09
C GLY A 118 0.17 7.76 8.39
N ILE A 119 0.90 8.60 7.67
CA ILE A 119 0.87 10.06 7.82
C ILE A 119 0.37 10.67 6.52
N SER A 120 -0.74 11.40 6.61
CA SER A 120 -1.37 12.08 5.48
C SER A 120 -1.67 13.54 5.82
N GLY A 121 -2.04 14.32 4.82
CA GLY A 121 -2.42 15.73 4.99
C GLY A 121 -2.24 16.51 3.69
N SER A 122 -2.83 17.70 3.61
CA SER A 122 -2.80 18.56 2.43
C SER A 122 -1.36 18.94 2.01
N PRO A 123 -1.12 19.28 0.74
CA PRO A 123 0.16 19.83 0.31
C PRO A 123 0.51 21.09 1.12
N GLY A 124 1.77 21.20 1.57
CA GLY A 124 2.21 22.35 2.36
C GLY A 124 1.87 22.31 3.86
N VAL A 125 1.18 21.27 4.36
CA VAL A 125 0.89 21.10 5.80
C VAL A 125 2.15 20.86 6.64
N GLY A 126 3.26 20.43 6.02
CA GLY A 126 4.53 20.16 6.70
C GLY A 126 4.76 18.67 7.00
N LYS A 127 4.22 17.75 6.18
CA LYS A 127 4.37 16.30 6.39
C LYS A 127 5.81 15.86 6.58
N SER A 128 6.67 16.13 5.61
CA SER A 128 8.08 15.68 5.66
C SER A 128 8.84 16.27 6.84
N SER A 129 8.57 17.56 7.20
CA SER A 129 9.16 18.20 8.38
C SER A 129 8.67 17.57 9.69
N PHE A 130 7.39 17.22 9.75
CA PHE A 130 6.83 16.53 10.91
C PHE A 130 7.40 15.11 11.04
N ILE A 131 7.54 14.37 9.93
CA ILE A 131 8.17 13.05 9.89
C ILE A 131 9.64 13.12 10.34
N GLU A 132 10.36 14.15 9.93
CA GLU A 132 11.74 14.42 10.38
C GLU A 132 11.79 14.58 11.91
N ALA A 133 10.94 15.45 12.46
CA ALA A 133 10.89 15.72 13.91
C ALA A 133 10.45 14.47 14.70
N LEU A 134 9.40 13.79 14.25
CA LEU A 134 8.92 12.55 14.86
C LEU A 134 9.96 11.42 14.74
N GLY A 135 10.61 11.29 13.60
CA GLY A 135 11.66 10.30 13.39
C GLY A 135 12.86 10.51 14.31
N LYS A 136 13.25 11.77 14.57
CA LYS A 136 14.28 12.10 15.57
C LYS A 136 13.81 11.72 16.99
N GLU A 137 12.59 12.07 17.38
CA GLU A 137 12.02 11.68 18.68
C GLU A 137 12.07 10.16 18.85
N LEU A 138 11.70 9.39 17.82
CA LEU A 138 11.71 7.93 17.88
C LEU A 138 13.11 7.34 17.96
N THR A 139 14.05 7.84 17.16
CA THR A 139 15.40 7.28 17.05
C THR A 139 16.35 7.77 18.14
N GLU A 140 16.27 9.05 18.53
CA GLU A 140 17.22 9.68 19.44
C GLU A 140 16.77 9.58 20.90
N ASN A 141 15.48 9.83 21.18
CA ASN A 141 14.95 9.83 22.53
C ASN A 141 14.43 8.44 22.94
N ARG A 142 13.66 7.80 22.07
CA ARG A 142 13.07 6.47 22.36
C ARG A 142 13.95 5.29 21.96
N LYS A 143 15.07 5.55 21.24
CA LYS A 143 16.03 4.51 20.79
C LYS A 143 15.41 3.41 19.94
N MET A 144 14.38 3.73 19.16
CA MET A 144 13.66 2.79 18.31
C MET A 144 14.14 2.89 16.86
N LYS A 145 14.45 1.76 16.25
CA LYS A 145 14.77 1.74 14.81
C LYS A 145 13.53 2.08 14.00
N THR A 146 13.63 3.14 13.21
CA THR A 146 12.50 3.71 12.48
C THR A 146 12.74 3.69 10.96
N ALA A 147 11.82 3.12 10.20
CA ALA A 147 11.82 3.22 8.74
C ALA A 147 10.78 4.26 8.28
N VAL A 148 11.12 5.02 7.23
CA VAL A 148 10.21 5.95 6.55
C VAL A 148 10.02 5.49 5.11
N LEU A 149 8.79 5.19 4.74
CA LEU A 149 8.42 4.81 3.38
C LEU A 149 7.58 5.94 2.78
N THR A 150 8.10 6.63 1.76
CA THR A 150 7.39 7.69 1.06
C THR A 150 6.81 7.14 -0.25
N ILE A 151 5.54 7.47 -0.51
CA ILE A 151 4.82 7.02 -1.70
C ILE A 151 4.62 8.24 -2.60
N ASP A 152 5.34 8.32 -3.72
CA ASP A 152 5.21 9.42 -4.69
C ASP A 152 4.50 8.97 -5.97
N PRO A 153 3.24 9.36 -6.21
CA PRO A 153 2.54 9.07 -7.45
C PRO A 153 3.09 9.83 -8.67
N SER A 154 3.84 10.91 -8.48
CA SER A 154 4.38 11.73 -9.59
C SER A 154 5.61 11.10 -10.25
N SER A 155 6.34 10.22 -9.57
CA SER A 155 7.54 9.56 -10.08
C SER A 155 7.29 8.63 -11.26
N ALA A 156 6.04 8.17 -11.46
CA ALA A 156 5.65 7.31 -12.57
C ALA A 156 5.61 8.05 -13.92
N ILE A 157 5.42 9.37 -13.92
CA ILE A 157 5.23 10.18 -15.14
C ILE A 157 6.51 10.92 -15.53
N THR A 158 7.29 11.37 -14.57
CA THR A 158 8.41 12.30 -14.82
C THR A 158 9.80 11.70 -14.56
N GLY A 159 9.91 10.54 -13.92
CA GLY A 159 11.18 9.93 -13.53
C GLY A 159 12.02 10.79 -12.58
N GLY A 160 11.46 11.86 -12.04
CA GLY A 160 12.22 12.91 -11.44
C GLY A 160 11.66 13.53 -10.16
N SER A 161 11.69 12.81 -9.05
CA SER A 161 11.71 13.45 -7.73
C SER A 161 12.53 12.65 -6.71
N ILE A 162 13.55 11.97 -7.19
CA ILE A 162 14.40 11.10 -6.35
C ILE A 162 15.16 11.89 -5.27
N LEU A 163 15.36 13.19 -5.43
CA LEU A 163 16.16 14.01 -4.52
C LEU A 163 15.33 14.94 -3.61
N GLY A 164 14.07 15.24 -3.94
CA GLY A 164 13.29 16.27 -3.25
C GLY A 164 12.96 15.93 -1.80
N ASP A 165 12.62 14.68 -1.48
CA ASP A 165 12.21 14.28 -0.13
C ASP A 165 13.40 13.92 0.77
N LEU A 166 14.49 13.37 0.20
CA LEU A 166 15.75 13.16 0.93
C LEU A 166 16.37 14.48 1.38
N THR A 167 16.20 15.56 0.60
CA THR A 167 16.69 16.90 0.98
C THR A 167 15.87 17.53 2.10
N ARG A 168 14.63 17.07 2.33
CA ARG A 168 13.75 17.57 3.39
C ARG A 168 13.92 16.83 4.72
N MET A 169 14.50 15.63 4.70
CA MET A 169 14.74 14.79 5.89
C MET A 169 16.24 14.52 6.05
N GLN A 170 17.05 15.59 6.06
CA GLN A 170 18.51 15.48 6.01
C GLN A 170 19.12 14.84 7.25
N ASP A 171 18.68 15.23 8.43
CA ASP A 171 19.23 14.72 9.68
C ASP A 171 18.83 13.26 9.89
N LEU A 172 17.55 12.94 9.66
CA LEU A 172 17.05 11.57 9.79
C LEU A 172 17.73 10.63 8.80
N SER A 173 18.03 11.09 7.57
CA SER A 173 18.70 10.28 6.56
C SER A 173 20.14 9.87 6.96
N ARG A 174 20.78 10.66 7.80
CA ARG A 174 22.12 10.40 8.35
C ARG A 174 22.10 9.54 9.62
N ASN A 175 20.94 9.44 10.27
CA ASN A 175 20.81 8.70 11.50
C ASN A 175 20.95 7.18 11.25
N PRO A 176 21.87 6.46 11.93
CA PRO A 176 22.07 5.03 11.71
C PRO A 176 20.87 4.17 12.13
N MET A 177 20.01 4.68 13.02
CA MET A 177 18.78 4.00 13.45
C MET A 177 17.58 4.29 12.53
N ALA A 178 17.75 5.15 11.51
CA ALA A 178 16.71 5.46 10.56
C ALA A 178 16.99 4.85 9.18
N TYR A 179 15.94 4.52 8.44
CA TYR A 179 15.99 4.12 7.04
C TYR A 179 14.89 4.86 6.27
N ILE A 180 15.27 5.56 5.21
CA ILE A 180 14.31 6.29 4.37
C ILE A 180 14.30 5.67 2.98
N ARG A 181 13.12 5.31 2.50
CA ARG A 181 12.91 4.76 1.16
C ARG A 181 11.78 5.49 0.46
N GLN A 182 12.07 5.98 -0.72
CA GLN A 182 11.06 6.43 -1.66
C GLN A 182 10.67 5.25 -2.56
N SER A 183 9.40 4.86 -2.53
CA SER A 183 8.86 3.81 -3.38
C SER A 183 8.18 4.45 -4.59
N PRO A 184 8.60 4.12 -5.82
CA PRO A 184 7.95 4.62 -7.02
C PRO A 184 6.53 4.07 -7.10
N SER A 185 5.56 4.94 -7.38
CA SER A 185 4.23 4.47 -7.75
C SER A 185 4.32 3.84 -9.16
N SER A 186 3.97 2.57 -9.28
CA SER A 186 4.04 1.84 -10.56
C SER A 186 2.95 2.24 -11.57
N GLY A 187 2.39 3.44 -11.47
CA GLY A 187 1.39 3.98 -12.42
C GLY A 187 -0.01 3.36 -12.31
N SER A 188 -0.19 2.23 -11.64
CA SER A 188 -1.49 1.70 -11.24
C SER A 188 -1.71 1.94 -9.75
N LEU A 189 -2.89 2.43 -9.39
CA LEU A 189 -3.29 2.67 -8.00
C LEU A 189 -3.06 1.44 -7.09
N GLY A 190 -3.20 0.22 -7.62
CA GLY A 190 -2.98 -1.03 -6.89
C GLY A 190 -1.50 -1.41 -6.71
N GLY A 191 -0.64 -1.07 -7.67
CA GLY A 191 0.80 -1.39 -7.60
C GLY A 191 1.54 -0.67 -6.48
N VAL A 192 1.08 0.52 -6.08
CA VAL A 192 1.64 1.28 -4.94
C VAL A 192 1.39 0.56 -3.62
N ALA A 193 0.15 0.07 -3.42
CA ALA A 193 -0.20 -0.64 -2.19
C ALA A 193 0.61 -1.93 -2.02
N ARG A 194 0.89 -2.63 -3.12
CA ARG A 194 1.69 -3.86 -3.13
C ARG A 194 3.11 -3.60 -2.64
N GLY A 195 3.83 -2.69 -3.28
CA GLY A 195 5.23 -2.41 -2.94
C GLY A 195 5.42 -1.96 -1.49
N VAL A 196 4.48 -1.18 -0.97
CA VAL A 196 4.53 -0.70 0.42
C VAL A 196 4.37 -1.84 1.42
N HIS A 197 3.42 -2.77 1.19
CA HIS A 197 3.22 -3.90 2.09
C HIS A 197 4.44 -4.82 2.13
N GLU A 198 4.98 -5.14 0.96
CA GLU A 198 6.18 -5.98 0.86
C GLU A 198 7.40 -5.29 1.51
N ALA A 199 7.54 -3.96 1.34
CA ALA A 199 8.58 -3.18 2.00
C ALA A 199 8.43 -3.16 3.54
N ILE A 200 7.22 -3.08 4.07
CA ILE A 200 6.96 -3.16 5.51
C ILE A 200 7.45 -4.50 6.08
N ILE A 201 7.13 -5.63 5.43
CA ILE A 201 7.58 -6.96 5.86
C ILE A 201 9.11 -7.04 5.88
N LEU A 202 9.78 -6.47 4.86
CA LEU A 202 11.24 -6.44 4.81
C LEU A 202 11.85 -5.53 5.89
N CYS A 203 11.22 -4.40 6.22
CA CYS A 203 11.63 -3.55 7.34
C CYS A 203 11.50 -4.28 8.67
N GLU A 204 10.39 -5.01 8.90
CA GLU A 204 10.17 -5.83 10.08
C GLU A 204 11.26 -6.90 10.21
N GLY A 205 11.55 -7.64 9.12
CA GLY A 205 12.63 -8.61 9.08
C GLY A 205 14.03 -8.04 9.28
N ALA A 206 14.25 -6.76 8.95
CA ALA A 206 15.50 -6.04 9.21
C ALA A 206 15.58 -5.43 10.63
N GLY A 207 14.59 -5.70 11.48
CA GLY A 207 14.57 -5.29 12.89
C GLY A 207 14.19 -3.83 13.12
N TYR A 208 13.44 -3.22 12.19
CA TYR A 208 12.79 -1.93 12.47
C TYR A 208 11.56 -2.14 13.35
N GLU A 209 11.33 -1.21 14.28
CA GLU A 209 10.27 -1.28 15.28
C GLU A 209 9.09 -0.38 14.92
N VAL A 210 9.36 0.71 14.19
CA VAL A 210 8.35 1.65 13.70
C VAL A 210 8.52 1.87 12.20
N VAL A 211 7.41 1.89 11.47
CA VAL A 211 7.39 2.30 10.06
C VAL A 211 6.44 3.49 9.90
N LEU A 212 7.00 4.63 9.50
CA LEU A 212 6.26 5.81 9.09
C LEU A 212 5.99 5.72 7.60
N ILE A 213 4.73 5.81 7.20
CA ILE A 213 4.30 5.72 5.80
C ILE A 213 3.77 7.08 5.38
N GLU A 214 4.56 7.83 4.60
CA GLU A 214 4.14 9.12 4.06
C GLU A 214 3.33 8.93 2.79
N THR A 215 2.11 9.46 2.77
CA THR A 215 1.30 9.56 1.56
C THR A 215 1.49 10.93 0.92
N VAL A 216 1.63 10.99 -0.41
CA VAL A 216 1.74 12.29 -1.09
C VAL A 216 0.41 13.02 -1.08
N GLY A 217 0.44 14.26 -0.59
CA GLY A 217 -0.71 15.14 -0.48
C GLY A 217 -1.14 15.71 -1.83
N VAL A 218 -1.85 14.96 -2.61
CA VAL A 218 -2.64 15.45 -3.74
C VAL A 218 -4.07 15.00 -3.48
N GLY A 219 -4.95 15.90 -3.17
CA GLY A 219 -6.35 15.68 -2.74
C GLY A 219 -7.20 14.63 -3.47
N GLN A 220 -6.62 13.86 -4.38
CA GLN A 220 -7.20 12.69 -5.02
C GLN A 220 -6.52 11.37 -4.61
N SER A 221 -5.22 11.38 -4.25
CA SER A 221 -4.49 10.18 -3.84
C SER A 221 -4.75 9.81 -2.38
N GLU A 222 -5.08 10.77 -1.52
CA GLU A 222 -5.47 10.51 -0.14
C GLU A 222 -6.80 9.75 -0.09
N VAL A 223 -7.75 10.12 -0.94
CA VAL A 223 -8.99 9.37 -1.16
C VAL A 223 -8.70 8.09 -1.95
N ALA A 224 -7.69 8.08 -2.81
CA ALA A 224 -7.32 6.87 -3.56
C ALA A 224 -6.61 5.84 -2.67
N VAL A 225 -5.76 6.23 -1.73
CA VAL A 225 -5.24 5.32 -0.70
C VAL A 225 -6.36 4.87 0.22
N ALA A 226 -7.34 5.72 0.51
CA ALA A 226 -8.56 5.39 1.22
C ALA A 226 -9.56 4.62 0.35
N ASN A 227 -9.74 5.00 -0.92
CA ASN A 227 -10.67 4.38 -1.88
C ASN A 227 -10.04 3.25 -2.72
N MET A 228 -8.75 2.97 -2.60
CA MET A 228 -8.13 1.79 -3.21
C MET A 228 -8.89 0.49 -2.86
N TYR A 229 -9.75 0.58 -1.88
CA TYR A 229 -10.47 -0.55 -1.32
C TYR A 229 -12.00 -0.44 -1.43
N ASP A 230 -12.53 0.67 -1.99
CA ASP A 230 -13.97 0.85 -2.18
C ASP A 230 -14.46 0.35 -3.55
N SER A 231 -13.83 -0.68 -4.08
CA SER A 231 -14.35 -1.35 -5.26
C SER A 231 -15.44 -2.33 -4.83
N ASN A 232 -16.66 -1.88 -4.98
CA ASN A 232 -17.85 -2.72 -5.04
C ASN A 232 -17.66 -3.79 -6.13
N PHE A 233 -17.08 -4.92 -5.78
CA PHE A 233 -17.26 -6.10 -6.59
C PHE A 233 -18.69 -6.57 -6.35
N GLY A 234 -19.55 -6.35 -7.34
CA GLY A 234 -20.95 -6.68 -7.29
C GLY A 234 -21.18 -8.14 -6.96
N THR A 235 -21.60 -8.37 -5.73
CA THR A 235 -22.48 -9.49 -5.43
C THR A 235 -23.70 -8.88 -4.78
N SER A 236 -24.81 -8.99 -5.48
CA SER A 236 -26.12 -8.64 -4.96
C SER A 236 -26.31 -9.27 -3.57
N SER A 237 -26.92 -8.50 -2.68
CA SER A 237 -27.38 -8.84 -1.35
C SER A 237 -26.39 -8.79 -0.20
N ARG A 238 -26.52 -7.71 0.59
CA ARG A 238 -26.29 -7.65 2.06
C ARG A 238 -24.91 -8.06 2.60
N LYS A 239 -23.80 -7.83 1.90
CA LYS A 239 -22.49 -7.85 2.57
C LYS A 239 -22.15 -6.47 3.13
N PRO A 240 -21.61 -6.39 4.35
CA PRO A 240 -21.24 -5.11 4.94
C PRO A 240 -20.26 -4.38 4.01
N ARG A 241 -20.43 -3.06 3.89
CA ARG A 241 -19.49 -2.15 3.23
C ARG A 241 -18.08 -2.56 3.63
N VAL A 242 -17.26 -2.98 2.68
CA VAL A 242 -15.84 -3.27 2.97
C VAL A 242 -15.21 -1.92 3.28
N GLU A 243 -14.99 -1.65 4.55
CA GLU A 243 -14.32 -0.44 5.00
C GLU A 243 -12.89 -0.45 4.47
N ALA A 244 -12.52 0.60 3.77
CA ALA A 244 -11.14 0.81 3.33
C ALA A 244 -10.23 0.93 4.55
N HIS A 245 -9.20 0.11 4.61
CA HIS A 245 -8.18 0.19 5.66
C HIS A 245 -6.84 0.59 5.04
N PRO A 246 -6.25 1.74 5.42
CA PRO A 246 -4.92 2.10 4.98
C PRO A 246 -3.90 1.03 5.42
N PRO A 247 -2.73 0.90 4.75
CA PRO A 247 -1.73 -0.12 5.06
C PRO A 247 -0.97 0.18 6.37
N CYS A 248 -1.65 0.72 7.36
CA CYS A 248 -1.08 1.10 8.64
C CYS A 248 -1.99 0.67 9.80
N ASP A 249 -1.38 0.58 10.97
CA ASP A 249 -2.09 0.28 12.21
C ASP A 249 -2.78 1.54 12.74
N MET A 250 -2.10 2.69 12.64
CA MET A 250 -2.60 4.01 12.99
C MET A 250 -2.60 4.93 11.75
N PHE A 251 -3.68 5.66 11.53
CA PHE A 251 -3.74 6.70 10.51
C PHE A 251 -3.75 8.09 11.15
N CYS A 252 -2.66 8.84 10.95
CA CYS A 252 -2.45 10.19 11.44
C CYS A 252 -2.70 11.21 10.32
N LEU A 253 -3.66 12.11 10.51
CA LEU A 253 -3.97 13.19 9.60
C LEU A 253 -3.37 14.50 10.10
N LEU A 254 -2.49 15.10 9.30
CA LEU A 254 -1.93 16.42 9.58
C LEU A 254 -2.82 17.52 9.00
N LEU A 255 -3.05 18.54 9.80
CA LEU A 255 -3.90 19.70 9.49
C LEU A 255 -3.09 21.00 9.57
N SER A 256 -3.35 21.95 8.66
CA SER A 256 -2.71 23.26 8.69
C SER A 256 -3.64 24.31 9.33
N PRO A 257 -3.16 25.18 10.21
CA PRO A 257 -3.99 26.24 10.79
C PRO A 257 -4.23 27.42 9.86
N ALA A 258 -3.62 27.43 8.65
CA ALA A 258 -3.58 28.62 7.80
C ALA A 258 -4.72 28.75 6.76
N HIS A 259 -5.51 27.71 6.56
CA HIS A 259 -6.53 27.68 5.51
C HIS A 259 -7.92 27.71 6.14
N GLY A 260 -8.60 28.85 6.10
CA GLY A 260 -9.95 29.07 6.65
C GLY A 260 -11.06 28.20 6.04
N ASP A 261 -10.78 27.43 4.99
CA ASP A 261 -11.74 26.61 4.22
C ASP A 261 -11.39 25.11 4.25
N GLU A 262 -10.44 24.70 5.11
CA GLU A 262 -9.95 23.30 5.15
C GLU A 262 -11.00 22.29 5.64
N LEU A 263 -11.96 22.70 6.49
CA LEU A 263 -13.09 21.82 6.86
C LEU A 263 -13.92 21.41 5.64
N GLN A 264 -14.01 22.27 4.61
CA GLN A 264 -14.66 21.94 3.34
C GLN A 264 -13.72 21.17 2.40
N GLY A 265 -12.41 21.40 2.48
CA GLY A 265 -11.38 20.73 1.69
C GLY A 265 -11.02 19.33 2.16
N VAL A 266 -11.09 19.06 3.48
CA VAL A 266 -10.88 17.73 4.03
C VAL A 266 -12.13 16.90 3.84
N LYS A 267 -12.08 15.98 2.88
CA LYS A 267 -13.22 15.08 2.62
C LYS A 267 -13.57 14.29 3.89
N ARG A 268 -14.84 14.27 4.24
CA ARG A 268 -15.38 13.59 5.43
C ARG A 268 -14.84 12.16 5.60
N GLY A 269 -14.67 11.43 4.49
CA GLY A 269 -14.15 10.06 4.53
C GLY A 269 -12.73 9.91 5.08
N ILE A 270 -11.84 10.92 4.88
CA ILE A 270 -10.48 10.89 5.44
C ILE A 270 -10.52 11.11 6.96
N MET A 271 -11.37 12.01 7.43
CA MET A 271 -11.55 12.23 8.86
C MET A 271 -12.12 10.99 9.56
N GLU A 272 -13.08 10.31 8.93
CA GLU A 272 -13.66 9.06 9.43
C GLU A 272 -12.62 7.94 9.58
N MET A 273 -11.55 7.98 8.78
CA MET A 273 -10.46 7.00 8.84
C MET A 273 -9.33 7.36 9.79
N SER A 274 -9.30 8.59 10.31
CA SER A 274 -8.19 9.08 11.12
C SER A 274 -8.31 8.56 12.56
N ASP A 275 -7.22 8.00 13.07
CA ASP A 275 -7.09 7.59 14.45
C ASP A 275 -6.51 8.73 15.31
N LEU A 276 -5.72 9.62 14.68
CA LEU A 276 -5.13 10.82 15.29
C LEU A 276 -5.13 11.98 14.29
N LEU A 277 -5.50 13.18 14.75
CA LEU A 277 -5.39 14.40 13.96
C LEU A 277 -4.37 15.31 14.66
N VAL A 278 -3.44 15.88 13.89
CA VAL A 278 -2.42 16.78 14.43
C VAL A 278 -2.44 18.09 13.66
N VAL A 279 -2.81 19.18 14.34
CA VAL A 279 -2.69 20.54 13.82
C VAL A 279 -1.22 20.94 13.91
N THR A 280 -0.57 21.10 12.77
CA THR A 280 0.84 21.46 12.67
C THR A 280 1.05 22.97 12.78
N LYS A 281 2.31 23.43 12.87
CA LYS A 281 2.68 24.85 12.90
C LYS A 281 2.03 25.61 14.09
N ASP A 282 1.95 24.93 15.27
CA ASP A 282 1.43 25.55 16.52
C ASP A 282 2.48 26.46 17.16
N ASP A 283 2.98 27.44 16.38
CA ASP A 283 4.00 28.39 16.79
C ASP A 283 3.75 29.79 16.21
N GLY A 284 4.49 30.77 16.72
CA GLY A 284 4.43 32.15 16.25
C GLY A 284 3.00 32.69 16.09
N ASP A 285 2.76 33.38 14.99
CA ASP A 285 1.47 34.00 14.67
C ASP A 285 0.36 32.98 14.35
N LEU A 286 0.72 31.73 14.10
CA LEU A 286 -0.25 30.66 13.78
C LEU A 286 -0.83 29.99 15.02
N LYS A 287 -0.26 30.18 16.21
CA LYS A 287 -0.68 29.53 17.46
C LYS A 287 -2.15 29.74 17.80
N ALA A 288 -2.66 30.95 17.63
CA ALA A 288 -4.08 31.25 17.88
C ALA A 288 -4.99 30.53 16.87
N LYS A 289 -4.60 30.52 15.59
CA LYS A 289 -5.32 29.79 14.53
C LYS A 289 -5.28 28.29 14.76
N ALA A 290 -4.14 27.73 15.16
CA ALA A 290 -4.00 26.31 15.46
C ALA A 290 -4.96 25.87 16.60
N LYS A 291 -5.13 26.70 17.64
CA LYS A 291 -6.08 26.46 18.71
C LYS A 291 -7.53 26.46 18.21
N LEU A 292 -7.88 27.40 17.31
CA LEU A 292 -9.22 27.47 16.72
C LEU A 292 -9.47 26.21 15.86
N THR A 293 -8.57 25.90 14.95
CA THR A 293 -8.65 24.69 14.09
C THR A 293 -8.81 23.43 14.94
N GLN A 294 -8.04 23.28 16.02
CA GLN A 294 -8.20 22.16 16.93
C GLN A 294 -9.63 22.05 17.48
N ALA A 295 -10.21 23.17 17.94
CA ALA A 295 -11.56 23.19 18.51
C ALA A 295 -12.62 22.83 17.46
N GLU A 296 -12.47 23.30 16.23
CA GLU A 296 -13.36 22.99 15.09
C GLU A 296 -13.33 21.48 14.77
N TYR A 297 -12.14 20.88 14.66
CA TYR A 297 -12.03 19.45 14.39
C TYR A 297 -12.48 18.57 15.56
N ILE A 298 -12.26 18.97 16.83
CA ILE A 298 -12.85 18.29 17.99
C ILE A 298 -14.39 18.30 17.89
N SER A 299 -14.97 19.42 17.48
CA SER A 299 -16.42 19.51 17.29
C SER A 299 -16.91 18.66 16.14
N ALA A 300 -16.19 18.63 15.00
CA ALA A 300 -16.53 17.81 13.85
C ALA A 300 -16.46 16.31 14.15
N LEU A 301 -15.49 15.87 14.93
CA LEU A 301 -15.34 14.44 15.31
C LEU A 301 -16.54 13.89 16.09
N LYS A 302 -17.27 14.75 16.82
CA LYS A 302 -18.49 14.34 17.57
C LYS A 302 -19.61 13.80 16.66
N PHE A 303 -19.62 14.20 15.39
CA PHE A 303 -20.63 13.77 14.40
C PHE A 303 -20.18 12.54 13.59
N LEU A 304 -18.97 12.05 13.80
CA LEU A 304 -18.45 10.87 13.11
C LEU A 304 -18.67 9.60 13.93
N ARG A 305 -18.88 8.49 13.22
CA ARG A 305 -18.94 7.18 13.88
C ARG A 305 -17.53 6.72 14.21
N PRO A 306 -17.26 6.33 15.46
CA PRO A 306 -15.97 5.77 15.82
C PRO A 306 -15.74 4.42 15.13
N ARG A 307 -14.52 4.21 14.64
CA ARG A 307 -14.11 2.95 13.99
C ARG A 307 -13.63 1.89 14.98
N SER A 308 -13.13 2.34 16.13
CA SER A 308 -12.67 1.50 17.22
C SER A 308 -13.65 1.59 18.39
N GLU A 309 -13.86 0.49 19.08
CA GLU A 309 -14.64 0.45 20.31
C GLU A 309 -13.82 0.99 21.50
N HIS A 310 -12.49 0.86 21.43
CA HIS A 310 -11.58 1.16 22.53
C HIS A 310 -10.77 2.46 22.35
N TRP A 311 -10.75 3.02 21.13
CA TRP A 311 -10.04 4.26 20.83
C TRP A 311 -10.98 5.31 20.23
N ARG A 312 -10.88 6.53 20.73
CA ARG A 312 -11.53 7.72 20.13
C ARG A 312 -10.48 8.60 19.50
N PRO A 313 -10.68 9.05 18.24
CA PRO A 313 -9.74 9.96 17.60
C PRO A 313 -9.50 11.22 18.44
N ARG A 314 -8.23 11.61 18.57
CA ARG A 314 -7.83 12.81 19.30
C ARG A 314 -7.36 13.86 18.33
N VAL A 315 -7.50 15.14 18.70
CA VAL A 315 -6.97 16.28 17.92
C VAL A 315 -5.90 16.94 18.78
N LEU A 316 -4.65 16.83 18.37
CA LEU A 316 -3.50 17.42 19.05
C LEU A 316 -2.97 18.61 18.25
N ARG A 317 -2.15 19.44 18.84
CA ARG A 317 -1.40 20.51 18.20
C ARG A 317 0.09 20.21 18.36
N SER A 318 0.88 20.55 17.35
CA SER A 318 2.33 20.33 17.39
C SER A 318 3.06 21.36 16.53
N SER A 319 4.24 21.75 16.99
CA SER A 319 5.23 22.49 16.22
C SER A 319 6.53 21.70 16.16
N ILE A 320 7.15 21.66 14.98
CA ILE A 320 8.51 21.09 14.83
C ILE A 320 9.57 21.90 15.59
N MET A 321 9.25 23.13 15.98
CA MET A 321 10.11 24.00 16.80
C MET A 321 9.98 23.70 18.30
N ASP A 322 8.99 22.92 18.70
CA ASP A 322 8.68 22.54 20.08
C ASP A 322 8.77 21.00 20.21
N HIS A 323 9.91 20.53 20.70
CA HIS A 323 10.17 19.10 20.90
C HIS A 323 9.19 18.45 21.88
N GLU A 324 8.73 19.16 22.90
CA GLU A 324 7.76 18.61 23.86
C GLU A 324 6.42 18.29 23.19
N SER A 325 5.99 19.17 22.27
CA SER A 325 4.76 18.94 21.52
C SER A 325 4.86 17.71 20.59
N VAL A 326 6.03 17.47 19.98
CA VAL A 326 6.28 16.29 19.13
C VAL A 326 6.34 15.03 20.00
N SER A 327 7.02 15.08 21.16
CA SER A 327 7.07 13.97 22.10
C SER A 327 5.68 13.61 22.62
N PHE A 328 4.84 14.60 22.94
CA PHE A 328 3.45 14.39 23.34
C PHE A 328 2.60 13.71 22.25
N VAL A 329 2.80 14.06 20.97
CA VAL A 329 2.16 13.36 19.86
C VAL A 329 2.63 11.91 19.82
N ALA A 330 3.93 11.65 19.94
CA ALA A 330 4.48 10.30 19.98
C ALA A 330 3.91 9.47 21.14
N GLU A 331 3.78 10.04 22.33
CA GLU A 331 3.14 9.39 23.49
C GLU A 331 1.71 8.94 23.18
N ASN A 332 0.90 9.82 22.58
CA ASN A 332 -0.46 9.48 22.17
C ASN A 332 -0.50 8.37 21.10
N MET A 333 0.50 8.32 20.19
CA MET A 333 0.62 7.24 19.22
C MET A 333 0.92 5.90 19.90
N PHE A 334 1.81 5.88 20.90
CA PHE A 334 2.12 4.64 21.63
C PHE A 334 1.00 4.24 22.61
N GLU A 335 0.26 5.19 23.16
CA GLU A 335 -0.95 4.90 23.95
C GLU A 335 -2.00 4.18 23.07
N PHE A 336 -2.23 4.69 21.85
CA PHE A 336 -3.09 4.01 20.87
C PHE A 336 -2.60 2.58 20.59
N TRP A 337 -1.31 2.43 20.27
CA TRP A 337 -0.70 1.14 19.98
C TRP A 337 -0.92 0.13 21.09
N LYS A 338 -0.72 0.56 22.34
CA LYS A 338 -0.94 -0.26 23.52
C LYS A 338 -2.41 -0.69 23.63
N ILE A 339 -3.35 0.25 23.57
CA ILE A 339 -4.78 -0.01 23.74
C ILE A 339 -5.29 -0.99 22.68
N ILE A 340 -5.04 -0.73 21.39
CA ILE A 340 -5.54 -1.60 20.33
C ILE A 340 -4.85 -2.97 20.29
N GLY A 341 -3.59 -3.01 20.75
CA GLY A 341 -2.86 -4.25 20.93
C GLY A 341 -3.46 -5.12 22.06
N GLU A 342 -3.73 -4.53 23.23
CA GLU A 342 -4.29 -5.24 24.38
C GLU A 342 -5.71 -5.75 24.14
N THR A 343 -6.52 -5.02 23.37
CA THR A 343 -7.91 -5.36 23.08
C THR A 343 -8.09 -6.36 21.93
N GLY A 344 -7.02 -6.69 21.18
CA GLY A 344 -7.08 -7.57 20.02
C GLY A 344 -7.61 -6.90 18.73
N GLU A 345 -7.99 -5.62 18.78
CA GLU A 345 -8.43 -4.88 17.59
C GLU A 345 -7.33 -4.80 16.51
N LEU A 346 -6.05 -4.74 16.94
CA LEU A 346 -4.90 -4.72 16.02
C LEU A 346 -4.86 -5.95 15.12
N GLU A 347 -5.02 -7.14 15.68
CA GLU A 347 -4.99 -8.39 14.90
C GLU A 347 -6.18 -8.48 13.95
N LEU A 348 -7.36 -8.09 14.40
CA LEU A 348 -8.55 -8.03 13.54
C LEU A 348 -8.37 -7.05 12.39
N LYS A 349 -7.79 -5.87 12.64
CA LYS A 349 -7.46 -4.86 11.63
C LYS A 349 -6.48 -5.42 10.61
N ARG A 350 -5.37 -6.03 11.06
CA ARG A 350 -4.34 -6.62 10.19
C ARG A 350 -4.87 -7.78 9.34
N ASN A 351 -5.68 -8.65 9.92
CA ASN A 351 -6.30 -9.76 9.17
C ASN A 351 -7.22 -9.26 8.04
N LYS A 352 -8.00 -8.21 8.30
CA LYS A 352 -8.81 -7.55 7.26
C LYS A 352 -7.92 -6.95 6.16
N GLN A 353 -6.85 -6.24 6.54
CA GLN A 353 -5.88 -5.67 5.59
C GLN A 353 -5.25 -6.74 4.70
N LEU A 354 -4.77 -7.85 5.27
CA LEU A 354 -4.16 -8.95 4.52
C LEU A 354 -5.11 -9.53 3.47
N THR A 355 -6.37 -9.75 3.84
CA THR A 355 -7.40 -10.23 2.90
C THR A 355 -7.65 -9.23 1.77
N GLN A 356 -7.74 -7.93 2.09
CA GLN A 356 -7.94 -6.89 1.09
C GLN A 356 -6.75 -6.78 0.14
N TRP A 357 -5.53 -6.85 0.65
CA TRP A 357 -4.31 -6.82 -0.17
C TRP A 357 -4.23 -8.01 -1.11
N MET A 358 -4.56 -9.22 -0.62
CA MET A 358 -4.64 -10.40 -1.49
C MET A 358 -5.57 -10.14 -2.68
N TRP A 359 -6.78 -9.64 -2.45
CA TRP A 359 -7.72 -9.33 -3.53
C TRP A 359 -7.26 -8.18 -4.43
N SER A 360 -6.57 -7.18 -3.88
CA SER A 360 -5.95 -6.13 -4.69
C SER A 360 -4.88 -6.71 -5.62
N HIS A 361 -4.01 -7.57 -5.11
CA HIS A 361 -2.99 -8.24 -5.93
C HIS A 361 -3.60 -9.09 -7.05
N VAL A 362 -4.66 -9.85 -6.74
CA VAL A 362 -5.39 -10.64 -7.76
C VAL A 362 -5.92 -9.74 -8.86
N ARG A 363 -6.58 -8.63 -8.51
CA ARG A 363 -7.13 -7.68 -9.47
C ARG A 363 -6.05 -7.06 -10.36
N ASP A 364 -4.97 -6.59 -9.75
CA ASP A 364 -3.86 -5.96 -10.48
C ASP A 364 -3.18 -6.95 -11.42
N GLU A 365 -3.06 -8.19 -11.01
CA GLU A 365 -2.49 -9.26 -11.82
C GLU A 365 -3.38 -9.61 -13.00
N ILE A 366 -4.68 -9.76 -12.78
CA ILE A 366 -5.68 -10.00 -13.84
C ILE A 366 -5.66 -8.84 -14.83
N MET A 367 -5.66 -7.59 -14.35
CA MET A 367 -5.61 -6.42 -15.23
C MET A 367 -4.33 -6.38 -16.05
N THR A 368 -3.21 -6.75 -15.45
CA THR A 368 -1.93 -6.79 -16.15
C THR A 368 -1.91 -7.90 -17.22
N VAL A 369 -2.45 -9.08 -16.90
CA VAL A 369 -2.61 -10.18 -17.89
C VAL A 369 -3.52 -9.72 -19.03
N PHE A 370 -4.63 -9.09 -18.73
CA PHE A 370 -5.58 -8.56 -19.69
C PHE A 370 -4.91 -7.54 -20.63
N MET A 371 -4.26 -6.51 -20.09
CA MET A 371 -3.63 -5.43 -20.86
C MET A 371 -2.43 -5.90 -21.69
N THR A 372 -1.72 -6.94 -21.26
CA THR A 372 -0.58 -7.50 -21.99
C THR A 372 -0.98 -8.60 -22.98
N HIS A 373 -2.26 -8.95 -23.05
CA HIS A 373 -2.75 -9.93 -24.01
C HIS A 373 -2.59 -9.40 -25.45
N PRO A 374 -1.97 -10.15 -26.39
CA PRO A 374 -1.64 -9.64 -27.72
C PRO A 374 -2.83 -9.06 -28.50
N LEU A 375 -3.99 -9.74 -28.46
CA LEU A 375 -5.20 -9.25 -29.11
C LEU A 375 -5.72 -7.97 -28.47
N ILE A 376 -5.69 -7.87 -27.15
CA ILE A 376 -6.12 -6.68 -26.43
C ILE A 376 -5.18 -5.50 -26.69
N ALA A 377 -3.87 -5.72 -26.63
CA ALA A 377 -2.87 -4.70 -26.93
C ALA A 377 -3.01 -4.13 -28.36
N THR A 378 -3.40 -4.98 -29.33
CA THR A 378 -3.61 -4.57 -30.72
C THR A 378 -4.94 -3.83 -30.93
N MET A 379 -6.02 -4.28 -30.27
CA MET A 379 -7.34 -3.70 -30.50
C MET A 379 -7.65 -2.46 -29.64
N SER A 380 -6.99 -2.32 -28.48
CA SER A 380 -7.23 -1.20 -27.56
C SER A 380 -7.10 0.19 -28.22
N PRO A 381 -5.99 0.50 -28.96
CA PRO A 381 -5.85 1.80 -29.62
C PRO A 381 -6.94 2.08 -30.65
N LYS A 382 -7.41 1.02 -31.34
CA LYS A 382 -8.48 1.14 -32.35
C LYS A 382 -9.81 1.47 -31.69
N LEU A 383 -10.18 0.74 -30.64
CA LEU A 383 -11.43 0.99 -29.91
C LEU A 383 -11.43 2.35 -29.20
N GLU A 384 -10.30 2.76 -28.64
CA GLU A 384 -10.14 4.09 -28.07
C GLU A 384 -10.35 5.19 -29.11
N ASN A 385 -9.83 5.00 -30.33
CA ASN A 385 -10.05 5.95 -31.42
C ASN A 385 -11.53 6.00 -31.86
N GLU A 386 -12.19 4.84 -31.97
CA GLU A 386 -13.63 4.77 -32.27
C GLU A 386 -14.46 5.49 -31.22
N ILE A 387 -14.14 5.35 -29.92
CA ILE A 387 -14.81 6.06 -28.82
C ILE A 387 -14.62 7.58 -28.96
N ARG A 388 -13.38 8.04 -29.21
CA ARG A 388 -13.07 9.47 -29.39
C ARG A 388 -13.83 10.12 -30.54
N HIS A 389 -14.14 9.37 -31.59
CA HIS A 389 -14.90 9.85 -32.75
C HIS A 389 -16.42 9.60 -32.65
N GLY A 390 -16.90 9.09 -31.53
CA GLY A 390 -18.32 8.79 -31.33
C GLY A 390 -18.85 7.62 -32.15
N LEU A 391 -17.97 6.79 -32.71
CA LEU A 391 -18.31 5.60 -33.51
C LEU A 391 -18.61 4.38 -32.64
N ASN A 392 -18.21 4.42 -31.37
CA ASN A 392 -18.41 3.33 -30.43
C ASN A 392 -18.68 3.90 -29.02
N THR A 393 -19.35 3.13 -28.16
CA THR A 393 -19.54 3.50 -26.77
C THR A 393 -18.49 2.83 -25.87
N PRO A 394 -18.08 3.47 -24.76
CA PRO A 394 -17.14 2.87 -23.81
C PRO A 394 -17.59 1.50 -23.30
N GLY A 395 -18.90 1.31 -23.06
CA GLY A 395 -19.47 0.05 -22.60
C GLY A 395 -19.34 -1.08 -23.63
N LEU A 396 -19.70 -0.80 -24.90
CA LEU A 396 -19.61 -1.78 -25.99
C LEU A 396 -18.15 -2.13 -26.31
N ALA A 397 -17.26 -1.15 -26.28
CA ALA A 397 -15.83 -1.38 -26.47
C ALA A 397 -15.25 -2.27 -25.36
N ALA A 398 -15.60 -2.01 -24.09
CA ALA A 398 -15.18 -2.85 -22.96
C ALA A 398 -15.71 -4.29 -23.08
N GLU A 399 -16.98 -4.44 -23.46
CA GLU A 399 -17.58 -5.77 -23.68
C GLU A 399 -16.86 -6.51 -24.82
N THR A 400 -16.54 -5.83 -25.91
CA THR A 400 -15.80 -6.40 -27.05
C THR A 400 -14.39 -6.87 -26.62
N MET A 401 -13.68 -6.06 -25.83
CA MET A 401 -12.38 -6.45 -25.28
C MET A 401 -12.49 -7.67 -24.37
N LEU A 402 -13.49 -7.71 -23.50
CA LEU A 402 -13.69 -8.84 -22.58
C LEU A 402 -14.06 -10.13 -23.33
N LYS A 403 -14.96 -10.06 -24.31
CA LYS A 403 -15.30 -11.21 -25.16
C LYS A 403 -14.06 -11.74 -25.90
N THR A 404 -13.28 -10.83 -26.48
CA THR A 404 -12.04 -11.21 -27.20
C THR A 404 -11.02 -11.87 -26.23
N PHE A 405 -10.89 -11.34 -25.02
CA PHE A 405 -9.98 -11.90 -24.01
C PHE A 405 -10.43 -13.30 -23.54
N LEU A 406 -11.74 -13.51 -23.37
CA LEU A 406 -12.31 -14.77 -22.94
C LEU A 406 -12.47 -15.80 -24.10
N GLY A 407 -12.29 -15.37 -25.35
CA GLY A 407 -12.46 -16.22 -26.52
C GLY A 407 -13.91 -16.59 -26.82
N ILE A 408 -14.87 -15.69 -26.50
CA ILE A 408 -16.34 -15.89 -26.70
C ILE A 408 -16.90 -14.81 -27.63
#